data_d51aebd0e0296493a1e81454c7985d23
#
_entry.id   d51aebd0e0296493a1e81454c7985d23
#
_cell.length_a   1.000
_cell.length_b   1.000
_cell.length_c   1.000
_cell.angle_alpha   90.00
_cell.angle_beta   90.00
_cell.angle_gamma   90.00
#
_symmetry.space_group_name_H-M   'P 1'
#
loop_
_entity.id
_entity.type
_entity.pdbx_description
1 polymer ?
#
loop_
_entity_poly.entity_id
_entity_poly.type
_entity_poly.pdbx_seq_one_letter_code
_entity_poly.pdbx_strand_id
1 'polypeptide(L)'
;MQTMTSRSMTGHSRFTSTPCGERCRTIARVVLAAAVMAGGFVSTEEAHAAPLMAGAAKVDITNVEAGPVNDPLFVKALVIKSDTTTALIISVDAVAIGEIGHIKNDYLPKVRSRIEKELNIKPTNVLINASHCHGVVCSDVDERTFQAVKLASQNMVAVHVGVGSGHEDRIMENRRLKLKNGREVDVRHAYSMPADEEVAEVGPVDPEIGLLRLDRADGPKAGQTLAVVYNFACHPIQGVPNGGNTADVTGFASKVIEDNLSDGTIALFVQGCGGDINPIMYKDVEHPRSAEPLGNLLGLSALKGLRKVQCKSDERLRVINETLTLPRADVAERIVAMEAEQTRLLKSLKGTSLNLKTFLPLVVKYNLSDEFPSYYSHRYLHDKKLGRDDLGKLDADNRRNMKAYMDNIYTMEELTRVQTNLALLLKHQAQNVAAGKRTIDVEVAGLRIGDLTLITFPGELTVRIGLNIKQKSPHKKTFVAGYTNGYIYYAPTAEQLLNVGGAQEDSDCILAPEWQALFEAKAAEILKKL
;
A
#
# COMPACT_ATOMS: atom_id res chain seq x y z
N MET A 1 -32.60 -37.39 -24.52
CA MET A 1 -32.95 -38.09 -25.77
C MET A 1 -31.72 -38.02 -26.67
N GLN A 2 -31.24 -39.21 -27.01
CA GLN A 2 -30.25 -39.61 -28.03
C GLN A 2 -28.82 -39.14 -27.79
N THR A 3 -27.97 -39.94 -27.24
CA THR A 3 -27.32 -41.25 -27.64
C THR A 3 -26.19 -41.12 -28.66
N MET A 4 -25.02 -41.52 -28.12
CA MET A 4 -23.99 -42.41 -28.76
C MET A 4 -23.40 -41.99 -30.11
N THR A 5 -22.09 -42.10 -30.30
CA THR A 5 -21.36 -43.34 -30.43
C THR A 5 -19.85 -43.16 -30.43
N SER A 6 -19.20 -44.15 -29.83
CA SER A 6 -17.79 -44.52 -29.84
C SER A 6 -17.25 -44.92 -31.22
N ARG A 7 -15.94 -44.81 -31.44
CA ARG A 7 -15.17 -45.83 -32.17
C ARG A 7 -13.68 -45.79 -31.83
N SER A 8 -13.24 -46.91 -31.29
CA SER A 8 -11.87 -47.36 -31.18
C SER A 8 -11.34 -47.83 -32.53
N MET A 9 -10.04 -47.75 -32.78
CA MET A 9 -9.33 -48.76 -33.56
C MET A 9 -7.86 -48.84 -33.15
N THR A 10 -7.52 -50.03 -32.78
CA THR A 10 -6.27 -50.71 -32.51
C THR A 10 -5.44 -50.89 -33.78
N GLY A 11 -4.12 -50.96 -33.65
CA GLY A 11 -3.19 -51.39 -34.72
C GLY A 11 -1.84 -51.78 -34.15
N HIS A 12 -1.66 -53.08 -34.00
CA HIS A 12 -0.44 -53.82 -33.66
C HIS A 12 0.52 -53.92 -34.86
N SER A 13 1.83 -54.04 -34.58
CA SER A 13 2.76 -55.14 -35.02
C SER A 13 4.20 -54.60 -35.02
N ARG A 14 5.06 -55.24 -34.39
CA ARG A 14 5.85 -56.46 -34.39
C ARG A 14 7.27 -56.24 -34.90
N PHE A 15 8.21 -56.62 -34.02
CA PHE A 15 9.43 -57.44 -34.10
C PHE A 15 10.31 -57.40 -35.35
N THR A 16 11.66 -57.28 -35.10
CA THR A 16 12.71 -58.30 -35.39
C THR A 16 14.04 -57.88 -34.76
N SER A 17 14.62 -58.57 -34.00
CA SER A 17 15.70 -59.53 -33.60
C SER A 17 16.97 -59.49 -34.42
N THR A 18 18.11 -59.26 -33.75
CA THR A 18 19.45 -59.84 -33.65
C THR A 18 20.13 -60.47 -34.94
N PRO A 19 21.47 -60.79 -35.02
CA PRO A 19 22.45 -61.03 -33.95
C PRO A 19 23.95 -60.67 -34.24
N CYS A 20 24.77 -60.73 -33.18
CA CYS A 20 26.08 -61.45 -33.01
C CYS A 20 27.29 -61.21 -33.95
N GLY A 21 28.44 -60.94 -33.33
CA GLY A 21 29.77 -61.10 -33.94
C GLY A 21 30.90 -60.91 -32.93
N GLU A 22 31.48 -62.05 -32.58
CA GLU A 22 32.56 -62.34 -31.62
C GLU A 22 33.94 -61.82 -32.01
N ARG A 23 34.79 -61.72 -30.94
CA ARG A 23 36.24 -62.05 -30.80
C ARG A 23 37.28 -61.01 -31.24
N CYS A 24 38.13 -60.51 -30.32
CA CYS A 24 39.44 -61.18 -30.10
C CYS A 24 40.20 -60.56 -28.92
N ARG A 25 40.83 -61.47 -28.16
CA ARG A 25 41.74 -61.23 -27.03
C ARG A 25 43.08 -60.66 -27.52
N THR A 26 43.72 -59.80 -26.68
CA THR A 26 45.18 -59.85 -26.49
C THR A 26 45.55 -59.36 -25.11
N ILE A 27 46.28 -60.20 -24.39
CA ILE A 27 46.85 -60.00 -23.04
C ILE A 27 48.19 -59.31 -23.23
N ALA A 28 48.46 -58.29 -22.43
CA ALA A 28 49.80 -57.85 -22.08
C ALA A 28 49.86 -57.40 -20.59
N ARG A 29 50.55 -58.22 -19.81
CA ARG A 29 50.97 -57.94 -18.45
C ARG A 29 52.12 -56.95 -18.50
N VAL A 30 52.07 -55.86 -17.64
CA VAL A 30 53.27 -55.21 -17.10
C VAL A 30 53.03 -54.89 -15.63
N VAL A 31 54.01 -55.16 -14.87
CA VAL A 31 54.17 -55.20 -13.42
C VAL A 31 54.31 -53.82 -12.78
N LEU A 32 53.60 -53.62 -11.71
CA LEU A 32 53.96 -53.09 -10.41
C LEU A 32 54.92 -51.88 -10.30
N ALA A 33 54.42 -50.78 -9.77
CA ALA A 33 55.11 -49.92 -8.78
C ALA A 33 54.07 -49.30 -7.86
N ALA A 34 53.99 -49.79 -6.61
CA ALA A 34 53.22 -49.16 -5.51
C ALA A 34 53.98 -47.91 -5.04
N ALA A 35 53.47 -46.73 -5.33
CA ALA A 35 53.81 -45.51 -4.60
C ALA A 35 52.61 -45.16 -3.74
N VAL A 36 52.75 -45.39 -2.43
CA VAL A 36 51.86 -44.90 -1.38
C VAL A 36 52.04 -43.38 -1.30
N MET A 37 51.20 -42.68 -2.01
CA MET A 37 50.99 -41.25 -1.76
C MET A 37 49.86 -41.15 -0.73
N ALA A 38 50.23 -40.87 0.54
CA ALA A 38 49.33 -40.35 1.53
C ALA A 38 48.88 -38.95 1.11
N GLY A 39 47.91 -38.93 0.21
CA GLY A 39 47.14 -37.72 -0.08
C GLY A 39 46.21 -37.48 1.10
N GLY A 40 46.63 -36.61 2.01
CA GLY A 40 45.71 -36.05 2.99
C GLY A 40 44.55 -35.41 2.23
N PHE A 41 43.37 -35.98 2.34
CA PHE A 41 42.13 -35.26 2.08
C PHE A 41 42.09 -34.10 3.09
N VAL A 42 42.58 -32.94 2.68
CA VAL A 42 42.15 -31.69 3.28
C VAL A 42 40.69 -31.55 2.85
N SER A 43 39.77 -32.04 3.67
CA SER A 43 38.41 -31.59 3.62
C SER A 43 38.48 -30.10 3.92
N THR A 44 38.39 -29.29 2.87
CA THR A 44 38.00 -27.91 3.01
C THR A 44 36.59 -27.99 3.60
N GLU A 45 36.46 -27.95 4.92
CA GLU A 45 35.23 -27.49 5.54
C GLU A 45 34.97 -26.14 4.86
N GLU A 46 34.04 -26.10 3.91
CA GLU A 46 33.41 -24.86 3.54
C GLU A 46 32.94 -24.28 4.88
N ALA A 47 33.55 -23.22 5.31
CA ALA A 47 33.12 -22.45 6.48
C ALA A 47 31.69 -22.01 6.19
N HIS A 48 30.71 -22.83 6.59
CA HIS A 48 29.33 -22.42 6.56
C HIS A 48 29.22 -21.20 7.47
N ALA A 49 29.02 -20.05 6.86
CA ALA A 49 28.73 -18.84 7.61
C ALA A 49 27.55 -19.13 8.55
N ALA A 50 27.61 -18.56 9.76
CA ALA A 50 26.61 -18.79 10.78
C ALA A 50 25.21 -18.36 10.29
N PRO A 51 24.18 -19.16 10.54
CA PRO A 51 22.81 -18.81 10.14
C PRO A 51 22.38 -17.48 10.79
N LEU A 52 21.48 -16.74 10.13
CA LEU A 52 20.90 -15.56 10.73
C LEU A 52 20.19 -15.92 12.03
N MET A 53 20.34 -15.05 13.02
CA MET A 53 19.58 -15.09 14.26
C MET A 53 18.42 -14.09 14.16
N ALA A 54 17.23 -14.46 14.62
CA ALA A 54 16.10 -13.54 14.67
C ALA A 54 15.26 -13.73 15.94
N GLY A 55 14.65 -12.64 16.38
CA GLY A 55 13.66 -12.63 17.46
C GLY A 55 12.54 -11.66 17.12
N ALA A 56 11.31 -12.03 17.47
CA ALA A 56 10.12 -11.22 17.23
C ALA A 56 9.28 -11.08 18.49
N ALA A 57 8.64 -9.92 18.64
CA ALA A 57 7.68 -9.66 19.72
C ALA A 57 6.66 -8.60 19.30
N LYS A 58 5.51 -8.59 19.98
CA LYS A 58 4.50 -7.53 19.86
C LYS A 58 4.07 -7.03 21.24
N VAL A 59 3.76 -5.74 21.31
CA VAL A 59 3.24 -5.07 22.52
C VAL A 59 2.02 -4.25 22.13
N ASP A 60 0.97 -4.32 22.93
CA ASP A 60 -0.25 -3.55 22.76
C ASP A 60 0.01 -2.06 22.98
N ILE A 61 -0.43 -1.23 22.05
CA ILE A 61 -0.31 0.24 22.08
C ILE A 61 -1.68 0.94 21.98
N THR A 62 -2.76 0.20 22.21
CA THR A 62 -4.14 0.72 22.10
C THR A 62 -4.39 1.80 23.16
N ASN A 63 -4.93 2.94 22.74
CA ASN A 63 -5.49 3.91 23.68
C ASN A 63 -6.94 3.54 23.99
N VAL A 64 -7.17 2.96 25.16
CA VAL A 64 -8.51 2.57 25.62
C VAL A 64 -9.36 3.74 26.11
N GLU A 65 -8.75 4.91 26.33
CA GLU A 65 -9.45 6.14 26.77
C GLU A 65 -10.00 6.95 25.59
N ALA A 66 -9.53 6.65 24.37
CA ALA A 66 -9.94 7.37 23.16
C ALA A 66 -11.35 6.98 22.65
N GLY A 67 -12.01 6.02 23.28
CA GLY A 67 -13.34 5.54 22.90
C GLY A 67 -13.41 4.01 22.84
N PRO A 68 -14.49 3.46 22.29
CA PRO A 68 -14.62 2.00 22.16
C PRO A 68 -13.50 1.41 21.30
N VAL A 69 -12.97 0.26 21.71
CA VAL A 69 -11.95 -0.49 20.98
C VAL A 69 -12.63 -1.64 20.24
N ASN A 70 -12.44 -1.71 18.92
CA ASN A 70 -12.91 -2.81 18.12
C ASN A 70 -11.88 -3.96 18.08
N ASP A 71 -10.63 -3.61 17.79
CA ASP A 71 -9.49 -4.52 17.78
C ASP A 71 -8.24 -3.79 18.27
N PRO A 72 -7.29 -4.52 18.90
CA PRO A 72 -6.11 -3.90 19.49
C PRO A 72 -5.12 -3.41 18.43
N LEU A 73 -4.43 -2.30 18.77
CA LEU A 73 -3.28 -1.77 18.05
C LEU A 73 -1.99 -2.33 18.63
N PHE A 74 -1.04 -2.67 17.77
CA PHE A 74 0.24 -3.21 18.21
C PHE A 74 1.43 -2.43 17.66
N VAL A 75 2.50 -2.38 18.45
CA VAL A 75 3.84 -2.28 17.91
C VAL A 75 4.42 -3.68 17.83
N LYS A 76 4.98 -4.03 16.68
CA LYS A 76 5.59 -5.34 16.40
C LYS A 76 7.05 -5.11 16.02
N ALA A 77 7.97 -5.83 16.66
CA ALA A 77 9.40 -5.71 16.42
C ALA A 77 9.98 -7.03 15.94
N LEU A 78 10.81 -6.96 14.91
CA LEU A 78 11.63 -8.05 14.39
C LEU A 78 13.09 -7.61 14.43
N VAL A 79 13.89 -8.30 15.24
CA VAL A 79 15.34 -8.13 15.31
C VAL A 79 15.98 -9.25 14.49
N ILE A 80 16.88 -8.91 13.58
CA ILE A 80 17.62 -9.86 12.75
C ILE A 80 19.11 -9.55 12.90
N LYS A 81 19.93 -10.59 13.10
CA LYS A 81 21.35 -10.45 13.32
C LYS A 81 22.14 -11.47 12.49
N SER A 82 23.17 -10.98 11.81
CA SER A 82 24.30 -11.76 11.29
C SER A 82 25.52 -11.56 12.20
N ASP A 83 26.64 -12.15 11.87
CA ASP A 83 27.89 -11.96 12.62
C ASP A 83 28.32 -10.48 12.73
N THR A 84 28.04 -9.69 11.70
CA THR A 84 28.53 -8.30 11.57
C THR A 84 27.45 -7.23 11.70
N THR A 85 26.19 -7.60 11.49
CA THR A 85 25.09 -6.63 11.36
C THR A 85 23.89 -7.04 12.19
N THR A 86 23.29 -6.08 12.89
CA THR A 86 21.96 -6.22 13.49
C THR A 86 21.04 -5.20 12.83
N ALA A 87 19.89 -5.65 12.31
CA ALA A 87 18.84 -4.84 11.70
C ALA A 87 17.52 -5.02 12.44
N LEU A 88 16.72 -3.97 12.49
CA LEU A 88 15.39 -3.97 13.08
C LEU A 88 14.35 -3.54 12.03
N ILE A 89 13.25 -4.30 12.01
CA ILE A 89 12.00 -3.89 11.36
C ILE A 89 10.96 -3.72 12.46
N ILE A 90 10.43 -2.53 12.61
CA ILE A 90 9.39 -2.21 13.57
C ILE A 90 8.16 -1.75 12.80
N SER A 91 7.03 -2.42 13.00
CA SER A 91 5.73 -2.04 12.46
C SER A 91 4.90 -1.44 13.59
N VAL A 92 4.33 -0.27 13.37
CA VAL A 92 3.51 0.46 14.35
C VAL A 92 2.11 0.66 13.78
N ASP A 93 1.09 0.18 14.47
CA ASP A 93 -0.30 0.41 14.09
C ASP A 93 -0.70 1.86 14.44
N ALA A 94 -0.34 2.77 13.55
CA ALA A 94 -0.58 4.21 13.65
C ALA A 94 -0.60 4.84 12.26
N VAL A 95 -1.21 6.03 12.14
CA VAL A 95 -1.30 6.77 10.88
C VAL A 95 0.06 7.24 10.37
N ALA A 96 0.95 7.65 11.27
CA ALA A 96 2.33 8.07 10.97
C ALA A 96 3.16 8.07 12.25
N ILE A 97 4.48 8.18 12.11
CA ILE A 97 5.42 8.29 13.24
C ILE A 97 5.94 9.72 13.45
N GLY A 98 5.13 10.69 13.08
CA GLY A 98 5.38 12.13 13.22
C GLY A 98 4.43 12.94 12.35
N GLU A 99 4.47 14.28 12.47
CA GLU A 99 3.71 15.29 11.72
C GLU A 99 2.19 15.22 11.86
N ILE A 100 1.59 14.04 11.70
CA ILE A 100 0.14 13.82 11.81
C ILE A 100 -0.17 12.72 12.83
N GLY A 101 -1.41 12.70 13.32
CA GLY A 101 -1.87 11.69 14.28
C GLY A 101 -1.36 11.92 15.71
N HIS A 102 -1.26 10.83 16.45
CA HIS A 102 -0.99 10.87 17.90
C HIS A 102 0.52 10.78 18.24
N ILE A 103 1.33 10.19 17.36
CA ILE A 103 2.77 10.07 17.54
C ILE A 103 3.44 11.39 17.15
N LYS A 104 4.33 11.89 18.01
CA LYS A 104 5.01 13.18 17.83
C LYS A 104 6.38 13.02 17.15
N ASN A 105 6.92 14.13 16.63
CA ASN A 105 8.18 14.15 15.87
C ASN A 105 9.42 13.72 16.68
N ASP A 106 9.35 13.74 18.00
CA ASP A 106 10.41 13.29 18.89
C ASP A 106 10.42 11.76 19.13
N TYR A 107 9.41 11.04 18.66
CA TYR A 107 9.30 9.58 18.81
C TYR A 107 10.48 8.82 18.20
N LEU A 108 10.75 9.04 16.91
CA LEU A 108 11.82 8.32 16.20
C LEU A 108 13.19 8.54 16.85
N PRO A 109 13.65 9.77 17.13
CA PRO A 109 14.93 9.99 17.79
C PRO A 109 14.97 9.41 19.22
N LYS A 110 13.89 9.48 20.00
CA LYS A 110 13.81 8.88 21.34
C LYS A 110 13.97 7.37 21.31
N VAL A 111 13.18 6.71 20.46
CA VAL A 111 13.23 5.24 20.32
C VAL A 111 14.62 4.77 19.87
N ARG A 112 15.18 5.39 18.83
CA ARG A 112 16.51 5.04 18.29
C ARG A 112 17.63 5.27 19.29
N SER A 113 17.63 6.40 19.99
CA SER A 113 18.64 6.72 21.02
C SER A 113 18.62 5.71 22.16
N ARG A 114 17.42 5.27 22.58
CA ARG A 114 17.29 4.28 23.64
C ARG A 114 17.74 2.89 23.18
N ILE A 115 17.37 2.48 21.95
CA ILE A 115 17.83 1.21 21.36
C ILE A 115 19.35 1.18 21.25
N GLU A 116 19.97 2.27 20.79
CA GLU A 116 21.42 2.38 20.73
C GLU A 116 22.07 2.25 22.09
N LYS A 117 21.57 3.01 23.07
CA LYS A 117 22.13 3.05 24.43
C LYS A 117 22.02 1.71 25.17
N GLU A 118 20.86 1.05 25.09
CA GLU A 118 20.58 -0.14 25.91
C GLU A 118 20.86 -1.47 25.18
N LEU A 119 20.80 -1.49 23.84
CA LEU A 119 20.97 -2.71 23.05
C LEU A 119 22.16 -2.67 22.08
N ASN A 120 22.88 -1.54 22.03
CA ASN A 120 24.04 -1.32 21.14
C ASN A 120 23.73 -1.58 19.66
N ILE A 121 22.52 -1.17 19.20
CA ILE A 121 22.10 -1.28 17.81
C ILE A 121 22.11 0.13 17.20
N LYS A 122 22.83 0.28 16.09
CA LYS A 122 22.98 1.58 15.42
C LYS A 122 21.64 2.17 15.00
N PRO A 123 21.37 3.46 15.22
CA PRO A 123 20.15 4.15 14.79
C PRO A 123 19.83 3.96 13.30
N THR A 124 20.85 3.92 12.45
CA THR A 124 20.75 3.69 11.01
C THR A 124 20.26 2.30 10.62
N ASN A 125 20.30 1.35 11.54
CA ASN A 125 19.85 -0.03 11.32
C ASN A 125 18.43 -0.28 11.85
N VAL A 126 17.76 0.77 12.33
CA VAL A 126 16.39 0.71 12.86
C VAL A 126 15.42 1.28 11.84
N LEU A 127 14.58 0.43 11.25
CA LEU A 127 13.52 0.81 10.33
C LEU A 127 12.19 0.75 11.08
N ILE A 128 11.51 1.90 11.20
CA ILE A 128 10.18 2.00 11.82
C ILE A 128 9.18 2.41 10.74
N ASN A 129 8.22 1.53 10.48
CA ASN A 129 7.16 1.71 9.49
C ASN A 129 5.82 1.87 10.19
N ALA A 130 5.05 2.90 9.84
CA ALA A 130 3.66 3.02 10.25
C ALA A 130 2.77 2.20 9.31
N SER A 131 1.82 1.45 9.86
CA SER A 131 0.83 0.72 9.06
C SER A 131 -0.13 1.66 8.31
N HIS A 132 -0.19 2.91 8.77
CA HIS A 132 -1.08 3.97 8.30
C HIS A 132 -2.56 3.76 8.65
N CYS A 133 -2.88 2.88 9.61
CA CYS A 133 -4.22 2.82 10.17
C CYS A 133 -4.52 4.08 11.00
N HIS A 134 -5.77 4.50 11.04
CA HIS A 134 -6.18 5.71 11.74
C HIS A 134 -6.56 5.44 13.21
N GLY A 135 -6.02 4.38 13.78
CA GLY A 135 -6.19 4.05 15.19
C GLY A 135 -5.50 5.05 16.13
N VAL A 136 -5.99 5.15 17.34
CA VAL A 136 -5.47 6.03 18.39
C VAL A 136 -4.59 5.24 19.32
N VAL A 137 -3.31 5.58 19.35
CA VAL A 137 -2.29 4.92 20.19
C VAL A 137 -2.19 5.55 21.58
N CYS A 138 -1.68 4.79 22.56
CA CYS A 138 -1.39 5.26 23.90
C CYS A 138 -0.29 6.34 23.92
N SER A 139 -0.21 7.11 25.00
CA SER A 139 0.76 8.20 25.14
C SER A 139 2.20 7.73 25.36
N ASP A 140 2.39 6.51 25.86
CA ASP A 140 3.68 5.85 26.15
C ASP A 140 4.14 4.90 25.02
N VAL A 141 3.72 5.19 23.77
CA VAL A 141 4.02 4.36 22.60
C VAL A 141 5.53 4.19 22.35
N ASP A 142 6.35 5.18 22.67
CA ASP A 142 7.82 5.10 22.56
C ASP A 142 8.40 4.09 23.56
N GLU A 143 7.93 4.07 24.80
CA GLU A 143 8.29 3.09 25.81
C GLU A 143 7.92 1.67 25.40
N ARG A 144 6.67 1.48 24.94
CA ARG A 144 6.17 0.18 24.47
C ARG A 144 6.89 -0.31 23.22
N THR A 145 7.29 0.60 22.35
CA THR A 145 8.13 0.27 21.19
C THR A 145 9.48 -0.28 21.63
N PHE A 146 10.13 0.39 22.56
CA PHE A 146 11.39 -0.11 23.12
C PHE A 146 11.20 -1.46 23.82
N GLN A 147 10.11 -1.65 24.57
CA GLN A 147 9.77 -2.93 25.21
C GLN A 147 9.63 -4.06 24.17
N ALA A 148 8.94 -3.83 23.05
CA ALA A 148 8.82 -4.82 21.98
C ALA A 148 10.19 -5.22 21.40
N VAL A 149 11.06 -4.23 21.14
CA VAL A 149 12.43 -4.49 20.66
C VAL A 149 13.25 -5.26 21.68
N LYS A 150 13.17 -4.91 22.96
CA LYS A 150 13.87 -5.61 24.03
C LYS A 150 13.43 -7.08 24.15
N LEU A 151 12.13 -7.34 24.14
CA LEU A 151 11.58 -8.70 24.13
C LEU A 151 12.04 -9.50 22.91
N ALA A 152 12.00 -8.91 21.73
CA ALA A 152 12.49 -9.54 20.52
C ALA A 152 13.98 -9.87 20.60
N SER A 153 14.80 -8.95 21.13
CA SER A 153 16.24 -9.15 21.31
C SER A 153 16.59 -10.25 22.32
N GLN A 154 15.74 -10.45 23.32
CA GLN A 154 15.94 -11.50 24.35
C GLN A 154 15.55 -12.90 23.85
N ASN A 155 14.72 -13.00 22.83
CA ASN A 155 14.15 -14.25 22.33
C ASN A 155 14.71 -14.66 20.95
N MET A 156 15.97 -14.30 20.67
CA MET A 156 16.61 -14.62 19.40
C MET A 156 16.94 -16.10 19.28
N VAL A 157 16.66 -16.65 18.08
CA VAL A 157 16.95 -18.04 17.69
C VAL A 157 17.54 -18.06 16.29
N ALA A 158 18.26 -19.15 15.94
CA ALA A 158 18.69 -19.37 14.57
C ALA A 158 17.48 -19.54 13.64
N VAL A 159 17.55 -18.96 12.45
CA VAL A 159 16.43 -18.98 11.51
C VAL A 159 16.86 -19.34 10.08
N HIS A 160 15.94 -20.01 9.40
CA HIS A 160 15.94 -20.14 7.95
C HIS A 160 15.08 -19.02 7.34
N VAL A 161 15.54 -18.48 6.22
CA VAL A 161 14.92 -17.35 5.53
C VAL A 161 14.25 -17.81 4.24
N GLY A 162 13.01 -17.42 4.05
CA GLY A 162 12.26 -17.62 2.82
C GLY A 162 11.63 -16.34 2.32
N VAL A 163 11.75 -16.09 1.01
CA VAL A 163 11.21 -14.88 0.36
C VAL A 163 10.30 -15.28 -0.78
N GLY A 164 9.16 -14.60 -0.89
CA GLY A 164 8.20 -14.87 -1.93
C GLY A 164 7.27 -13.70 -2.18
N SER A 165 6.20 -13.97 -2.91
CA SER A 165 5.10 -13.01 -3.07
C SER A 165 3.75 -13.72 -3.12
N GLY A 166 2.72 -13.01 -2.61
CA GLY A 166 1.32 -13.29 -2.78
C GLY A 166 0.70 -12.36 -3.81
N HIS A 167 -0.60 -12.47 -4.00
CA HIS A 167 -1.37 -11.62 -4.91
C HIS A 167 -2.76 -11.38 -4.35
N GLU A 168 -3.17 -10.10 -4.25
CA GLU A 168 -4.51 -9.69 -3.84
C GLU A 168 -4.93 -8.44 -4.63
N ASP A 169 -5.95 -8.54 -5.45
CA ASP A 169 -6.46 -7.48 -6.32
C ASP A 169 -7.94 -7.14 -6.11
N ARG A 170 -8.59 -7.75 -5.10
CA ARG A 170 -10.02 -7.64 -4.86
C ARG A 170 -10.38 -6.64 -3.77
N ILE A 171 -9.40 -6.17 -2.98
CA ILE A 171 -9.63 -5.38 -1.77
C ILE A 171 -9.27 -3.92 -1.91
N MET A 172 -8.73 -3.52 -3.05
CA MET A 172 -8.18 -2.19 -3.27
C MET A 172 -8.56 -1.61 -4.62
N GLU A 173 -8.54 -0.30 -4.71
CA GLU A 173 -8.74 0.47 -5.94
C GLU A 173 -7.85 1.72 -5.94
N ASN A 174 -7.44 2.16 -7.13
CA ASN A 174 -6.80 3.47 -7.25
C ASN A 174 -7.88 4.56 -7.20
N ARG A 175 -7.72 5.54 -6.31
CA ARG A 175 -8.68 6.62 -6.12
C ARG A 175 -8.50 7.80 -7.07
N ARG A 176 -7.52 7.75 -7.97
CA ARG A 176 -7.29 8.77 -9.00
C ARG A 176 -7.92 8.33 -10.32
N LEU A 177 -8.76 9.19 -10.87
CA LEU A 177 -9.37 9.03 -12.18
C LEU A 177 -8.79 10.06 -13.13
N LYS A 178 -8.35 9.62 -14.31
CA LYS A 178 -7.96 10.51 -15.40
C LYS A 178 -9.17 10.82 -16.25
N LEU A 179 -9.45 12.09 -16.42
CA LEU A 179 -10.57 12.56 -17.24
C LEU A 179 -10.16 12.75 -18.69
N LYS A 180 -11.15 12.73 -19.62
CA LYS A 180 -10.95 12.96 -21.06
C LYS A 180 -10.32 14.31 -21.39
N ASN A 181 -10.44 15.30 -20.52
CA ASN A 181 -9.80 16.60 -20.64
C ASN A 181 -8.33 16.63 -20.15
N GLY A 182 -7.80 15.48 -19.70
CA GLY A 182 -6.43 15.32 -19.21
C GLY A 182 -6.22 15.64 -17.73
N ARG A 183 -7.22 16.19 -17.01
CA ARG A 183 -7.15 16.39 -15.56
C ARG A 183 -7.26 15.04 -14.84
N GLU A 184 -6.62 14.95 -13.69
CA GLU A 184 -6.86 13.87 -12.72
C GLU A 184 -7.66 14.39 -11.54
N VAL A 185 -8.59 13.59 -11.04
CA VAL A 185 -9.39 13.89 -9.85
C VAL A 185 -9.32 12.71 -8.88
N ASP A 186 -9.32 13.01 -7.59
CA ASP A 186 -9.44 11.98 -6.58
C ASP A 186 -10.89 11.76 -6.17
N VAL A 187 -11.20 10.53 -5.79
CA VAL A 187 -12.51 10.12 -5.29
C VAL A 187 -12.49 9.75 -3.80
N ARG A 188 -11.55 10.33 -3.07
CA ARG A 188 -11.27 9.95 -1.67
C ARG A 188 -12.23 10.58 -0.65
N HIS A 189 -12.87 11.71 -0.97
CA HIS A 189 -13.78 12.41 -0.06
C HIS A 189 -15.17 12.59 -0.66
N ALA A 190 -16.02 13.34 0.04
CA ALA A 190 -17.40 13.63 -0.36
C ALA A 190 -17.51 14.66 -1.51
N TYR A 191 -16.54 14.71 -2.40
CA TYR A 191 -16.67 15.45 -3.65
C TYR A 191 -17.57 14.67 -4.61
N SER A 192 -18.20 15.37 -5.54
CA SER A 192 -18.91 14.69 -6.61
C SER A 192 -17.95 13.82 -7.41
N MET A 193 -18.41 12.63 -7.70
CA MET A 193 -17.76 11.81 -8.71
C MET A 193 -17.94 12.47 -10.07
N PRO A 194 -16.92 12.44 -10.94
CA PRO A 194 -17.14 12.83 -12.33
C PRO A 194 -18.16 11.87 -12.97
N ALA A 195 -18.88 12.35 -13.98
CA ALA A 195 -19.75 11.47 -14.75
C ALA A 195 -18.91 10.36 -15.43
N ASP A 196 -19.44 9.15 -15.51
CA ASP A 196 -18.71 7.99 -16.07
C ASP A 196 -18.22 8.28 -17.50
N GLU A 197 -19.00 9.05 -18.27
CA GLU A 197 -18.66 9.45 -19.64
C GLU A 197 -17.44 10.38 -19.71
N GLU A 198 -17.07 11.04 -18.62
CA GLU A 198 -15.90 11.93 -18.56
C GLU A 198 -14.63 11.17 -18.20
N VAL A 199 -14.74 9.98 -17.62
CA VAL A 199 -13.60 9.16 -17.19
C VAL A 199 -12.95 8.52 -18.42
N ALA A 200 -11.65 8.73 -18.56
CA ALA A 200 -10.83 8.11 -19.61
C ALA A 200 -10.07 6.89 -19.09
N GLU A 201 -9.56 6.93 -17.84
CA GLU A 201 -8.68 5.91 -17.30
C GLU A 201 -8.74 5.92 -15.76
N VAL A 202 -8.58 4.74 -15.16
CA VAL A 202 -8.37 4.56 -13.72
C VAL A 202 -6.88 4.33 -13.47
N GLY A 203 -6.35 4.88 -12.40
CA GLY A 203 -4.94 4.69 -12.03
C GLY A 203 -4.58 3.21 -11.78
N PRO A 204 -3.29 2.86 -11.87
CA PRO A 204 -2.84 1.50 -11.62
C PRO A 204 -2.94 1.12 -10.15
N VAL A 205 -2.91 -0.18 -9.87
CA VAL A 205 -2.75 -0.78 -8.53
C VAL A 205 -1.53 -1.68 -8.50
N ASP A 206 -1.02 -2.00 -7.31
CA ASP A 206 0.04 -3.00 -7.10
C ASP A 206 -0.53 -4.16 -6.27
N PRO A 207 -0.97 -5.25 -6.91
CA PRO A 207 -1.59 -6.38 -6.23
C PRO A 207 -0.58 -7.33 -5.59
N GLU A 208 0.73 -7.07 -5.72
CA GLU A 208 1.74 -7.94 -5.15
C GLU A 208 1.83 -7.78 -3.64
N ILE A 209 1.72 -8.90 -2.91
CA ILE A 209 2.04 -8.98 -1.49
C ILE A 209 3.49 -9.45 -1.36
N GLY A 210 4.40 -8.59 -0.92
CA GLY A 210 5.77 -8.98 -0.60
C GLY A 210 5.80 -9.83 0.66
N LEU A 211 6.55 -10.94 0.66
CA LEU A 211 6.57 -11.91 1.75
C LEU A 211 8.01 -12.26 2.16
N LEU A 212 8.32 -12.08 3.44
CA LEU A 212 9.47 -12.64 4.12
C LEU A 212 8.97 -13.58 5.22
N ARG A 213 9.42 -14.84 5.21
CA ARG A 213 9.14 -15.84 6.24
C ARG A 213 10.42 -16.25 6.93
N LEU A 214 10.40 -16.29 8.26
CA LEU A 214 11.50 -16.75 9.08
C LEU A 214 11.05 -17.96 9.88
N ASP A 215 11.62 -19.13 9.58
CA ASP A 215 11.36 -20.36 10.31
C ASP A 215 12.52 -20.66 11.27
N ARG A 216 12.22 -21.18 12.43
CA ARG A 216 13.23 -21.60 13.42
C ARG A 216 14.08 -22.72 12.83
N ALA A 217 15.40 -22.55 12.82
CA ALA A 217 16.32 -23.51 12.19
C ALA A 217 16.57 -24.74 13.06
N ASP A 218 16.50 -24.57 14.39
CA ASP A 218 16.86 -25.59 15.36
C ASP A 218 15.95 -25.60 16.61
N GLY A 219 16.29 -26.48 17.57
CA GLY A 219 15.58 -26.58 18.85
C GLY A 219 14.25 -27.33 18.76
N PRO A 220 13.47 -27.34 19.87
CA PRO A 220 12.20 -28.08 19.95
C PRO A 220 11.11 -27.55 19.01
N LYS A 221 11.27 -26.33 18.50
CA LYS A 221 10.35 -25.65 17.59
C LYS A 221 10.92 -25.51 16.17
N ALA A 222 11.93 -26.31 15.79
CA ALA A 222 12.53 -26.29 14.45
C ALA A 222 11.46 -26.46 13.37
N GLY A 223 11.55 -25.69 12.29
CA GLY A 223 10.58 -25.65 11.20
C GLY A 223 9.29 -24.85 11.49
N GLN A 224 9.06 -24.41 12.72
CA GLN A 224 7.95 -23.52 13.05
C GLN A 224 8.28 -22.07 12.64
N THR A 225 7.30 -21.38 12.09
CA THR A 225 7.44 -19.97 11.71
C THR A 225 7.57 -19.09 12.97
N LEU A 226 8.65 -18.31 13.02
CA LEU A 226 8.90 -17.30 14.05
C LEU A 226 8.17 -16.00 13.71
N ALA A 227 8.35 -15.52 12.47
CA ALA A 227 7.80 -14.25 12.03
C ALA A 227 7.54 -14.25 10.51
N VAL A 228 6.57 -13.44 10.13
CA VAL A 228 6.28 -13.07 8.74
C VAL A 228 6.33 -11.55 8.63
N VAL A 229 7.07 -11.02 7.65
CA VAL A 229 6.90 -9.63 7.21
C VAL A 229 6.14 -9.66 5.89
N TYR A 230 5.06 -8.87 5.80
CA TYR A 230 4.32 -8.75 4.56
C TYR A 230 4.15 -7.27 4.19
N ASN A 231 4.44 -6.96 2.91
CA ASN A 231 4.36 -5.62 2.34
C ASN A 231 3.22 -5.56 1.33
N PHE A 232 2.36 -4.55 1.45
CA PHE A 232 1.23 -4.36 0.54
C PHE A 232 0.89 -2.87 0.44
N ALA A 233 0.37 -2.45 -0.71
CA ALA A 233 0.08 -1.05 -1.03
C ALA A 233 -1.43 -0.79 -0.98
N CYS A 234 -1.96 -0.37 0.18
CA CYS A 234 -3.35 0.04 0.35
C CYS A 234 -3.52 0.85 1.65
N HIS A 235 -4.28 1.93 1.60
CA HIS A 235 -4.65 2.68 2.81
C HIS A 235 -5.54 1.81 3.72
N PRO A 236 -5.20 1.62 4.99
CA PRO A 236 -6.05 0.92 5.95
C PRO A 236 -7.02 1.92 6.62
N ILE A 237 -8.01 2.36 5.87
CA ILE A 237 -9.00 3.39 6.25
C ILE A 237 -10.45 2.95 6.06
N GLN A 238 -10.67 1.65 5.90
CA GLN A 238 -12.02 1.12 5.70
C GLN A 238 -12.92 1.35 6.92
N GLY A 239 -12.34 1.28 8.11
CA GLY A 239 -13.09 1.41 9.36
C GLY A 239 -13.89 0.15 9.71
N VAL A 240 -14.66 0.24 10.80
CA VAL A 240 -15.47 -0.85 11.34
C VAL A 240 -16.92 -0.42 11.49
N PRO A 241 -17.91 -1.36 11.45
CA PRO A 241 -19.34 -1.03 11.33
C PRO A 241 -19.88 -0.06 12.39
N ASN A 242 -19.41 -0.20 13.63
CA ASN A 242 -19.89 0.62 14.76
C ASN A 242 -18.90 1.74 15.13
N GLY A 243 -17.88 1.98 14.29
CA GLY A 243 -16.76 2.84 14.65
C GLY A 243 -15.88 2.21 15.73
N GLY A 244 -15.04 3.01 16.35
CA GLY A 244 -14.13 2.55 17.39
C GLY A 244 -12.68 2.47 16.93
N ASN A 245 -11.78 2.30 17.90
CA ASN A 245 -10.35 2.20 17.66
C ASN A 245 -10.03 0.84 17.00
N THR A 246 -9.28 0.86 15.91
CA THR A 246 -9.03 -0.32 15.08
C THR A 246 -7.68 -0.21 14.36
N ALA A 247 -6.98 -1.34 14.19
CA ALA A 247 -5.85 -1.48 13.29
C ALA A 247 -6.26 -1.72 11.83
N ASP A 248 -7.57 -1.65 11.54
CA ASP A 248 -8.15 -1.74 10.21
C ASP A 248 -7.76 -3.01 9.43
N VAL A 249 -7.75 -2.96 8.10
CA VAL A 249 -7.42 -4.09 7.21
C VAL A 249 -6.12 -4.79 7.61
N THR A 250 -5.10 -4.03 8.06
CA THR A 250 -3.78 -4.56 8.41
C THR A 250 -3.78 -5.36 9.71
N GLY A 251 -4.59 -4.95 10.69
CA GLY A 251 -4.78 -5.68 11.94
C GLY A 251 -5.45 -7.04 11.71
N PHE A 252 -6.57 -7.05 11.00
CA PHE A 252 -7.27 -8.29 10.65
C PHE A 252 -6.41 -9.23 9.80
N ALA A 253 -5.67 -8.70 8.80
CA ALA A 253 -4.77 -9.51 7.98
C ALA A 253 -3.65 -10.15 8.82
N SER A 254 -3.02 -9.37 9.71
CA SER A 254 -1.99 -9.89 10.63
C SER A 254 -2.54 -11.01 11.51
N LYS A 255 -3.75 -10.81 12.06
CA LYS A 255 -4.41 -11.82 12.90
C LYS A 255 -4.66 -13.12 12.13
N VAL A 256 -5.18 -13.05 10.90
CA VAL A 256 -5.39 -14.24 10.05
C VAL A 256 -4.07 -14.98 9.80
N ILE A 257 -2.98 -14.26 9.53
CA ILE A 257 -1.66 -14.88 9.33
C ILE A 257 -1.18 -15.57 10.60
N GLU A 258 -1.25 -14.88 11.75
CA GLU A 258 -0.81 -15.39 13.07
C GLU A 258 -1.62 -16.62 13.50
N ASP A 259 -2.94 -16.59 13.34
CA ASP A 259 -3.85 -17.68 13.75
C ASP A 259 -3.72 -18.94 12.87
N ASN A 260 -3.17 -18.83 11.67
CA ASN A 260 -3.06 -19.95 10.71
C ASN A 260 -1.62 -20.47 10.49
N LEU A 261 -0.65 -19.97 11.25
CA LEU A 261 0.71 -20.45 11.26
C LEU A 261 1.06 -21.10 12.62
N SER A 262 2.34 -21.16 12.96
CA SER A 262 2.80 -21.76 14.21
C SER A 262 2.46 -20.86 15.42
N ASP A 263 2.16 -21.47 16.57
CA ASP A 263 1.91 -20.74 17.81
C ASP A 263 3.05 -19.78 18.16
N GLY A 264 2.68 -18.52 18.40
CA GLY A 264 3.63 -17.45 18.70
C GLY A 264 4.28 -16.82 17.47
N THR A 265 3.82 -17.12 16.26
CA THR A 265 4.19 -16.38 15.05
C THR A 265 3.77 -14.92 15.16
N ILE A 266 4.64 -13.99 14.78
CA ILE A 266 4.35 -12.56 14.69
C ILE A 266 4.29 -12.14 13.22
N ALA A 267 3.17 -11.56 12.79
CA ALA A 267 2.98 -11.02 11.46
C ALA A 267 3.15 -9.49 11.47
N LEU A 268 4.20 -8.99 10.84
CA LEU A 268 4.51 -7.56 10.71
C LEU A 268 4.04 -7.05 9.35
N PHE A 269 3.13 -6.10 9.36
CA PHE A 269 2.76 -5.36 8.15
C PHE A 269 3.79 -4.26 7.88
N VAL A 270 4.17 -4.09 6.62
CA VAL A 270 4.98 -2.98 6.14
C VAL A 270 4.22 -2.28 5.03
N GLN A 271 3.81 -1.04 5.28
CA GLN A 271 3.02 -0.27 4.32
C GLN A 271 3.81 0.01 3.05
N GLY A 272 3.19 -0.28 1.92
CA GLY A 272 3.76 -0.06 0.59
C GLY A 272 3.54 1.36 0.05
N CYS A 273 3.55 1.49 -1.28
CA CYS A 273 3.25 2.74 -1.97
C CYS A 273 1.72 2.89 -2.12
N GLY A 274 1.04 3.17 -1.01
CA GLY A 274 -0.41 3.24 -0.95
C GLY A 274 -1.00 4.65 -1.09
N GLY A 275 -0.20 5.68 -1.42
CA GLY A 275 -0.60 7.08 -1.38
C GLY A 275 -1.88 7.42 -2.16
N ASP A 276 -2.14 6.72 -3.25
CA ASP A 276 -3.34 6.88 -4.09
C ASP A 276 -4.24 5.62 -4.11
N ILE A 277 -4.04 4.67 -3.19
CA ILE A 277 -4.78 3.41 -3.16
C ILE A 277 -5.72 3.35 -1.95
N ASN A 278 -7.01 3.23 -2.20
CA ASN A 278 -8.04 3.02 -1.19
C ASN A 278 -8.44 1.55 -1.07
N PRO A 279 -9.02 1.14 0.07
CA PRO A 279 -9.84 -0.05 0.11
C PRO A 279 -10.99 0.05 -0.89
N ILE A 280 -11.32 -1.06 -1.55
CA ILE A 280 -12.49 -1.13 -2.43
C ILE A 280 -13.76 -0.81 -1.62
N MET A 281 -14.74 -0.17 -2.25
CA MET A 281 -15.98 0.27 -1.59
C MET A 281 -15.79 1.25 -0.43
N TYR A 282 -14.65 1.92 -0.34
CA TYR A 282 -14.41 2.93 0.70
C TYR A 282 -15.49 4.04 0.69
N LYS A 283 -16.09 4.30 -0.47
CA LYS A 283 -17.15 5.29 -0.68
C LYS A 283 -18.57 4.70 -0.76
N ASP A 284 -18.72 3.41 -0.62
CA ASP A 284 -20.05 2.78 -0.62
C ASP A 284 -20.87 3.28 0.58
N VAL A 285 -22.00 3.92 0.27
CA VAL A 285 -22.92 4.45 1.28
C VAL A 285 -24.08 3.49 1.60
N GLU A 286 -24.23 2.43 0.84
CA GLU A 286 -25.30 1.45 0.99
C GLU A 286 -24.97 0.37 2.02
N HIS A 287 -23.68 0.17 2.30
CA HIS A 287 -23.19 -0.84 3.23
C HIS A 287 -22.38 -0.23 4.37
N PRO A 288 -22.46 -0.80 5.59
CA PRO A 288 -21.59 -0.39 6.69
C PRO A 288 -20.13 -0.63 6.33
N ARG A 289 -19.26 0.31 6.69
CA ARG A 289 -17.83 0.10 6.58
C ARG A 289 -17.39 -1.09 7.40
N SER A 290 -16.61 -1.99 6.83
CA SER A 290 -16.08 -3.17 7.52
C SER A 290 -14.71 -3.56 6.98
N ALA A 291 -13.67 -3.33 7.77
CA ALA A 291 -12.30 -3.68 7.44
C ALA A 291 -12.03 -5.19 7.56
N GLU A 292 -12.78 -5.90 8.40
CA GLU A 292 -12.53 -7.32 8.70
C GLU A 292 -12.58 -8.22 7.45
N PRO A 293 -13.61 -8.20 6.59
CA PRO A 293 -13.61 -9.03 5.39
C PRO A 293 -12.43 -8.78 4.45
N LEU A 294 -12.03 -7.51 4.29
CA LEU A 294 -10.91 -7.14 3.44
C LEU A 294 -9.58 -7.60 4.04
N GLY A 295 -9.41 -7.41 5.36
CA GLY A 295 -8.24 -7.90 6.09
C GLY A 295 -8.13 -9.42 6.04
N ASN A 296 -9.25 -10.14 6.20
CA ASN A 296 -9.27 -11.59 6.09
C ASN A 296 -8.85 -12.06 4.68
N LEU A 297 -9.31 -11.39 3.61
CA LEU A 297 -8.89 -11.69 2.23
C LEU A 297 -7.38 -11.45 2.04
N LEU A 298 -6.85 -10.34 2.53
CA LEU A 298 -5.42 -10.04 2.47
C LEU A 298 -4.59 -11.09 3.21
N GLY A 299 -4.99 -11.45 4.43
CA GLY A 299 -4.32 -12.46 5.24
C GLY A 299 -4.32 -13.84 4.57
N LEU A 300 -5.47 -14.27 4.03
CA LEU A 300 -5.59 -15.55 3.30
C LEU A 300 -4.75 -15.54 2.01
N SER A 301 -4.68 -14.43 1.29
CA SER A 301 -3.85 -14.29 0.09
C SER A 301 -2.35 -14.30 0.43
N ALA A 302 -1.95 -13.69 1.54
CA ALA A 302 -0.60 -13.81 2.07
C ALA A 302 -0.26 -15.27 2.44
N LEU A 303 -1.14 -15.98 3.16
CA LEU A 303 -0.98 -17.40 3.49
C LEU A 303 -0.85 -18.29 2.25
N LYS A 304 -1.66 -18.02 1.21
CA LYS A 304 -1.55 -18.71 -0.07
C LYS A 304 -0.18 -18.50 -0.74
N GLY A 305 0.37 -17.30 -0.63
CA GLY A 305 1.74 -16.99 -1.07
C GLY A 305 2.79 -17.72 -0.23
N LEU A 306 2.66 -17.68 1.11
CA LEU A 306 3.58 -18.30 2.07
C LEU A 306 3.71 -19.83 1.91
N ARG A 307 2.66 -20.52 1.47
CA ARG A 307 2.72 -21.97 1.16
C ARG A 307 3.72 -22.32 0.06
N LYS A 308 4.08 -21.37 -0.79
CA LYS A 308 5.05 -21.54 -1.88
C LYS A 308 6.46 -21.12 -1.47
N VAL A 309 6.62 -20.49 -0.32
CA VAL A 309 7.90 -20.02 0.20
C VAL A 309 8.63 -21.17 0.88
N GLN A 310 9.83 -21.42 0.43
CA GLN A 310 10.76 -22.38 1.06
C GLN A 310 11.81 -21.62 1.85
N CYS A 311 11.92 -21.88 3.14
CA CYS A 311 12.94 -21.32 4.00
C CYS A 311 14.20 -22.17 3.94
N LYS A 312 15.34 -21.50 3.82
CA LYS A 312 16.69 -22.13 3.76
C LYS A 312 17.67 -21.32 4.60
N SER A 313 18.81 -21.91 4.93
CA SER A 313 19.91 -21.17 5.53
C SER A 313 20.33 -20.03 4.60
N ASP A 314 20.43 -18.84 5.15
CA ASP A 314 20.89 -17.62 4.45
C ASP A 314 21.57 -16.72 5.48
N GLU A 315 22.68 -16.11 5.10
CA GLU A 315 23.50 -15.24 5.95
C GLU A 315 23.42 -13.77 5.54
N ARG A 316 22.78 -13.50 4.38
CA ARG A 316 22.78 -12.17 3.77
C ARG A 316 21.88 -11.24 4.53
N LEU A 317 22.51 -10.37 5.32
CA LEU A 317 21.88 -9.24 6.00
C LEU A 317 22.70 -7.98 5.73
N ARG A 318 22.09 -6.99 5.09
CA ARG A 318 22.73 -5.71 4.81
C ARG A 318 21.76 -4.57 5.00
N VAL A 319 22.22 -3.51 5.64
CA VAL A 319 21.50 -2.23 5.79
C VAL A 319 22.35 -1.13 5.19
N ILE A 320 21.75 -0.31 4.37
CA ILE A 320 22.30 0.94 3.86
C ILE A 320 21.30 2.02 4.24
N ASN A 321 21.76 3.09 4.86
CA ASN A 321 20.91 4.20 5.24
C ASN A 321 21.62 5.49 4.87
N GLU A 322 21.02 6.24 3.97
CA GLU A 322 21.62 7.45 3.41
C GLU A 322 20.63 8.62 3.48
N THR A 323 21.16 9.81 3.70
CA THR A 323 20.37 11.04 3.61
C THR A 323 20.21 11.45 2.15
N LEU A 324 18.99 11.82 1.77
CA LEU A 324 18.66 12.40 0.48
C LEU A 324 18.10 13.81 0.68
N THR A 325 18.73 14.78 0.05
CA THR A 325 18.25 16.16 0.05
C THR A 325 17.27 16.37 -1.10
N LEU A 326 16.04 16.74 -0.78
CA LEU A 326 14.94 16.95 -1.72
C LEU A 326 14.55 18.43 -1.80
N PRO A 327 14.13 18.95 -2.98
CA PRO A 327 13.67 20.32 -3.13
C PRO A 327 12.25 20.47 -2.54
N ARG A 328 12.04 21.57 -1.82
CA ARG A 328 10.72 22.02 -1.37
C ARG A 328 9.99 22.75 -2.48
N ALA A 329 8.69 22.56 -2.56
CA ALA A 329 7.85 23.28 -3.51
C ALA A 329 7.68 24.75 -3.10
N ASP A 330 7.62 25.62 -4.09
CA ASP A 330 7.01 26.94 -3.97
C ASP A 330 5.69 26.92 -4.76
N VAL A 331 4.58 26.98 -4.05
CA VAL A 331 3.24 26.85 -4.64
C VAL A 331 2.46 28.18 -4.65
N ALA A 332 3.15 29.31 -4.49
CA ALA A 332 2.52 30.63 -4.41
C ALA A 332 1.67 30.96 -5.65
N GLU A 333 2.18 30.70 -6.86
CA GLU A 333 1.43 30.92 -8.11
C GLU A 333 0.21 30.01 -8.21
N ARG A 334 0.33 28.76 -7.75
CA ARG A 334 -0.76 27.80 -7.72
C ARG A 334 -1.87 28.23 -6.74
N ILE A 335 -1.51 28.80 -5.60
CA ILE A 335 -2.45 29.38 -4.64
C ILE A 335 -3.25 30.51 -5.30
N VAL A 336 -2.59 31.48 -5.95
CA VAL A 336 -3.25 32.60 -6.65
C VAL A 336 -4.21 32.08 -7.72
N ALA A 337 -3.80 31.11 -8.51
CA ALA A 337 -4.66 30.51 -9.54
C ALA A 337 -5.90 29.84 -8.92
N MET A 338 -5.73 29.14 -7.80
CA MET A 338 -6.83 28.45 -7.13
C MET A 338 -7.79 29.41 -6.40
N GLU A 339 -7.31 30.51 -5.85
CA GLU A 339 -8.14 31.59 -5.31
C GLU A 339 -8.98 32.26 -6.41
N ALA A 340 -8.40 32.46 -7.60
CA ALA A 340 -9.10 32.97 -8.75
C ALA A 340 -10.21 31.99 -9.21
N GLU A 341 -9.92 30.70 -9.23
CA GLU A 341 -10.91 29.66 -9.56
C GLU A 341 -12.04 29.58 -8.53
N GLN A 342 -11.71 29.64 -7.23
CA GLN A 342 -12.71 29.73 -6.16
C GLN A 342 -13.65 30.93 -6.39
N THR A 343 -13.08 32.10 -6.71
CA THR A 343 -13.84 33.31 -6.99
C THR A 343 -14.72 33.15 -8.22
N ARG A 344 -14.22 32.50 -9.29
CA ARG A 344 -14.98 32.21 -10.51
C ARG A 344 -16.17 31.31 -10.22
N LEU A 345 -15.97 30.23 -9.47
CA LEU A 345 -17.03 29.29 -9.08
C LEU A 345 -18.10 29.95 -8.22
N LEU A 346 -17.70 30.76 -7.24
CA LEU A 346 -18.63 31.54 -6.40
C LEU A 346 -19.51 32.46 -7.25
N LYS A 347 -18.94 33.16 -8.24
CA LYS A 347 -19.67 34.05 -9.15
C LYS A 347 -20.56 33.30 -10.13
N SER A 348 -20.30 32.03 -10.39
CA SER A 348 -21.09 31.19 -11.31
C SER A 348 -22.39 30.67 -10.69
N LEU A 349 -22.52 30.69 -9.35
CA LEU A 349 -23.73 30.29 -8.66
C LEU A 349 -24.89 31.21 -9.06
N LYS A 350 -25.99 30.63 -9.48
CA LYS A 350 -27.19 31.34 -9.96
C LYS A 350 -28.29 31.28 -8.91
N GLY A 351 -29.04 32.37 -8.79
CA GLY A 351 -30.30 32.33 -8.04
C GLY A 351 -31.27 31.33 -8.68
N THR A 352 -31.92 30.51 -7.87
CA THR A 352 -32.95 29.58 -8.32
C THR A 352 -34.25 29.81 -7.57
N SER A 353 -35.39 29.55 -8.22
CA SER A 353 -36.72 29.55 -7.59
C SER A 353 -37.01 28.22 -6.86
N LEU A 354 -36.13 27.24 -6.97
CA LEU A 354 -36.27 25.94 -6.32
C LEU A 354 -35.45 25.88 -5.02
N ASN A 355 -35.99 25.19 -4.05
CA ASN A 355 -35.29 24.68 -2.89
C ASN A 355 -35.36 23.15 -2.90
N LEU A 356 -34.66 22.46 -2.00
CA LEU A 356 -34.60 21.00 -1.96
C LEU A 356 -36.00 20.36 -1.89
N LYS A 357 -36.94 20.93 -1.11
CA LYS A 357 -38.30 20.41 -0.94
C LYS A 357 -39.12 20.47 -2.24
N THR A 358 -38.89 21.46 -3.10
CA THR A 358 -39.56 21.59 -4.41
C THR A 358 -38.80 20.88 -5.51
N PHE A 359 -37.47 20.77 -5.42
CA PHE A 359 -36.63 20.08 -6.40
C PHE A 359 -36.88 18.57 -6.43
N LEU A 360 -36.87 17.89 -5.28
CA LEU A 360 -37.03 16.43 -5.22
C LEU A 360 -38.31 15.91 -5.87
N PRO A 361 -39.53 16.46 -5.58
CA PRO A 361 -40.74 16.03 -6.24
C PRO A 361 -40.73 16.26 -7.75
N LEU A 362 -40.08 17.33 -8.23
CA LEU A 362 -39.94 17.59 -9.66
C LEU A 362 -39.03 16.58 -10.33
N VAL A 363 -37.88 16.23 -9.71
CA VAL A 363 -36.98 15.20 -10.22
C VAL A 363 -37.70 13.87 -10.38
N VAL A 364 -38.42 13.41 -9.34
CA VAL A 364 -39.19 12.17 -9.39
C VAL A 364 -40.24 12.23 -10.50
N LYS A 365 -40.99 13.33 -10.56
CA LYS A 365 -42.08 13.53 -11.53
C LYS A 365 -41.56 13.44 -12.97
N TYR A 366 -40.46 14.14 -13.30
CA TYR A 366 -39.91 14.19 -14.66
C TYR A 366 -39.13 12.93 -15.05
N ASN A 367 -38.59 12.17 -14.06
CA ASN A 367 -38.01 10.85 -14.34
C ASN A 367 -39.04 9.76 -14.58
N LEU A 368 -40.26 9.89 -14.02
CA LEU A 368 -41.34 8.94 -14.29
C LEU A 368 -41.99 9.12 -15.66
N SER A 369 -42.02 10.33 -16.21
CA SER A 369 -42.57 10.63 -17.53
C SER A 369 -41.94 11.89 -18.12
N ASP A 370 -41.25 11.72 -19.23
CA ASP A 370 -40.66 12.83 -19.99
C ASP A 370 -41.70 13.62 -20.80
N GLU A 371 -42.70 12.90 -21.31
CA GLU A 371 -43.71 13.48 -22.20
C GLU A 371 -44.87 14.10 -21.42
N PHE A 372 -45.36 13.39 -20.40
CA PHE A 372 -46.45 13.83 -19.54
C PHE A 372 -46.10 13.69 -18.07
N PRO A 373 -45.32 14.62 -17.51
CA PRO A 373 -44.78 14.47 -16.12
C PRO A 373 -45.83 14.70 -15.04
N SER A 374 -47.09 14.95 -15.37
CA SER A 374 -48.21 15.11 -14.44
C SER A 374 -48.98 13.81 -14.23
N TYR A 375 -49.49 13.55 -13.01
CA TYR A 375 -50.49 12.49 -12.77
C TYR A 375 -51.76 12.64 -13.59
N TYR A 376 -51.99 13.84 -14.12
CA TYR A 376 -53.15 14.16 -14.94
C TYR A 376 -52.73 14.36 -16.40
N SER A 377 -52.08 13.37 -17.00
CA SER A 377 -51.61 13.40 -18.41
C SER A 377 -52.73 13.74 -19.41
N HIS A 378 -53.96 13.39 -19.12
CA HIS A 378 -55.14 13.76 -19.91
C HIS A 378 -55.30 15.30 -20.07
N ARG A 379 -54.79 16.11 -19.14
CA ARG A 379 -54.84 17.59 -19.24
C ARG A 379 -53.93 18.08 -20.35
N TYR A 380 -52.76 17.49 -20.53
CA TYR A 380 -51.89 17.84 -21.66
C TYR A 380 -52.55 17.53 -23.00
N LEU A 381 -53.23 16.39 -23.09
CA LEU A 381 -53.98 16.02 -24.31
C LEU A 381 -55.17 16.97 -24.51
N HIS A 382 -55.85 17.40 -23.48
CA HIS A 382 -56.94 18.35 -23.54
C HIS A 382 -56.46 19.74 -23.97
N ASP A 383 -55.38 20.25 -23.36
CA ASP A 383 -54.75 21.53 -23.72
C ASP A 383 -54.34 21.54 -25.19
N LYS A 384 -53.66 20.49 -25.65
CA LYS A 384 -53.27 20.30 -27.04
C LYS A 384 -54.48 20.33 -27.99
N LYS A 385 -55.57 19.65 -27.60
CA LYS A 385 -56.81 19.64 -28.38
C LYS A 385 -57.46 21.02 -28.46
N LEU A 386 -57.27 21.86 -27.45
CA LEU A 386 -57.78 23.23 -27.41
C LEU A 386 -56.81 24.25 -28.04
N GLY A 387 -55.68 23.81 -28.59
CA GLY A 387 -54.64 24.70 -29.11
C GLY A 387 -53.90 25.50 -28.04
N ARG A 388 -53.92 25.04 -26.80
CA ARG A 388 -53.18 25.63 -25.66
C ARG A 388 -51.84 24.96 -25.45
N ASP A 389 -50.89 25.72 -24.85
CA ASP A 389 -49.54 25.22 -24.57
C ASP A 389 -49.05 25.62 -23.15
N ASP A 390 -49.99 25.90 -22.24
CA ASP A 390 -49.65 26.43 -20.92
C ASP A 390 -48.93 25.40 -20.07
N LEU A 391 -49.35 24.13 -20.12
CA LEU A 391 -48.65 23.04 -19.38
C LEU A 391 -47.29 22.74 -19.98
N GLY A 392 -47.14 22.77 -21.32
CA GLY A 392 -45.85 22.60 -22.00
C GLY A 392 -44.85 23.70 -21.62
N LYS A 393 -45.30 24.95 -21.55
CA LYS A 393 -44.46 26.07 -21.08
C LYS A 393 -44.04 25.92 -19.60
N LEU A 394 -44.97 25.52 -18.74
CA LEU A 394 -44.69 25.27 -17.32
C LEU A 394 -43.65 24.14 -17.16
N ASP A 395 -43.75 23.06 -17.90
CA ASP A 395 -42.80 21.98 -17.87
C ASP A 395 -41.41 22.42 -18.38
N ALA A 396 -41.36 23.22 -19.42
CA ALA A 396 -40.09 23.78 -19.89
C ALA A 396 -39.44 24.69 -18.85
N ASP A 397 -40.22 25.52 -18.15
CA ASP A 397 -39.74 26.33 -17.03
C ASP A 397 -39.22 25.50 -15.85
N ASN A 398 -39.96 24.46 -15.48
CA ASN A 398 -39.56 23.54 -14.43
C ASN A 398 -38.23 22.82 -14.79
N ARG A 399 -38.08 22.34 -16.01
CA ARG A 399 -36.85 21.70 -16.47
C ARG A 399 -35.65 22.66 -16.44
N ARG A 400 -35.84 23.92 -16.90
CA ARG A 400 -34.78 24.94 -16.78
C ARG A 400 -34.38 25.22 -15.34
N ASN A 401 -35.37 25.36 -14.44
CA ASN A 401 -35.11 25.60 -13.02
C ASN A 401 -34.44 24.39 -12.33
N MET A 402 -34.86 23.16 -12.66
CA MET A 402 -34.20 21.93 -12.18
C MET A 402 -32.75 21.87 -12.65
N LYS A 403 -32.49 22.14 -13.93
CA LYS A 403 -31.12 22.18 -14.46
C LYS A 403 -30.27 23.22 -13.73
N ALA A 404 -30.77 24.44 -13.54
CA ALA A 404 -30.05 25.48 -12.83
C ALA A 404 -29.75 25.11 -11.38
N TYR A 405 -30.67 24.40 -10.72
CA TYR A 405 -30.47 23.89 -9.36
C TYR A 405 -29.37 22.80 -9.34
N MET A 406 -29.38 21.85 -10.27
CA MET A 406 -28.35 20.82 -10.41
C MET A 406 -26.98 21.43 -10.73
N ASP A 407 -26.92 22.39 -11.65
CA ASP A 407 -25.68 23.09 -12.00
C ASP A 407 -25.05 23.76 -10.77
N ASN A 408 -25.88 24.34 -9.88
CA ASN A 408 -25.40 24.90 -8.61
C ASN A 408 -24.87 23.83 -7.65
N ILE A 409 -25.50 22.65 -7.57
CA ILE A 409 -25.02 21.53 -6.76
C ILE A 409 -23.62 21.13 -7.23
N TYR A 410 -23.42 20.88 -8.50
CA TYR A 410 -22.10 20.53 -9.05
C TYR A 410 -21.05 21.62 -8.82
N THR A 411 -21.44 22.89 -8.97
CA THR A 411 -20.55 24.03 -8.67
C THR A 411 -20.13 24.04 -7.20
N MET A 412 -21.05 23.76 -6.26
CA MET A 412 -20.74 23.70 -4.83
C MET A 412 -19.83 22.52 -4.48
N GLU A 413 -19.99 21.37 -5.14
CA GLU A 413 -19.12 20.21 -4.96
C GLU A 413 -17.70 20.50 -5.47
N GLU A 414 -17.57 21.14 -6.64
CA GLU A 414 -16.27 21.58 -7.14
C GLU A 414 -15.63 22.66 -6.25
N LEU A 415 -16.44 23.59 -5.72
CA LEU A 415 -16.00 24.56 -4.72
C LEU A 415 -15.43 23.90 -3.47
N THR A 416 -16.05 22.82 -3.00
CA THR A 416 -15.56 22.04 -1.85
C THR A 416 -14.19 21.44 -2.13
N ARG A 417 -13.99 20.88 -3.32
CA ARG A 417 -12.69 20.36 -3.77
C ARG A 417 -11.63 21.46 -3.81
N VAL A 418 -11.94 22.59 -4.45
CA VAL A 418 -11.04 23.74 -4.56
C VAL A 418 -10.66 24.26 -3.18
N GLN A 419 -11.63 24.41 -2.28
CA GLN A 419 -11.40 24.89 -0.92
C GLN A 419 -10.50 23.97 -0.11
N THR A 420 -10.69 22.66 -0.20
CA THR A 420 -9.84 21.67 0.47
C THR A 420 -8.41 21.74 -0.04
N ASN A 421 -8.23 21.73 -1.36
CA ASN A 421 -6.91 21.80 -1.99
C ASN A 421 -6.20 23.13 -1.67
N LEU A 422 -6.92 24.24 -1.71
CA LEU A 422 -6.38 25.57 -1.36
C LEU A 422 -5.90 25.62 0.09
N ALA A 423 -6.67 25.06 1.04
CA ALA A 423 -6.28 25.01 2.44
C ALA A 423 -4.98 24.22 2.65
N LEU A 424 -4.80 23.11 1.93
CA LEU A 424 -3.57 22.30 1.97
C LEU A 424 -2.39 23.06 1.38
N LEU A 425 -2.56 23.68 0.21
CA LEU A 425 -1.49 24.48 -0.41
C LEU A 425 -1.05 25.64 0.50
N LEU A 426 -1.98 26.36 1.11
CA LEU A 426 -1.68 27.43 2.06
C LEU A 426 -0.89 26.91 3.27
N LYS A 427 -1.30 25.77 3.84
CA LYS A 427 -0.61 25.10 4.95
C LYS A 427 0.83 24.76 4.56
N HIS A 428 1.04 24.10 3.42
CA HIS A 428 2.35 23.64 3.00
C HIS A 428 3.27 24.76 2.52
N GLN A 429 2.71 25.79 1.87
CA GLN A 429 3.47 27.00 1.54
C GLN A 429 3.98 27.68 2.81
N ALA A 430 3.13 27.81 3.83
CA ALA A 430 3.53 28.39 5.11
C ALA A 430 4.62 27.55 5.79
N GLN A 431 4.52 26.21 5.78
CA GLN A 431 5.55 25.31 6.31
C GLN A 431 6.87 25.45 5.54
N ASN A 432 6.83 25.48 4.21
CA ASN A 432 8.02 25.60 3.38
C ASN A 432 8.72 26.96 3.58
N VAL A 433 7.97 28.04 3.71
CA VAL A 433 8.49 29.37 4.02
C VAL A 433 9.10 29.41 5.44
N ALA A 434 8.38 28.85 6.44
CA ALA A 434 8.83 28.83 7.84
C ALA A 434 10.11 27.98 8.02
N ALA A 435 10.34 26.97 7.18
CA ALA A 435 11.54 26.16 7.22
C ALA A 435 12.82 26.95 6.88
N GLY A 436 12.70 28.12 6.22
CA GLY A 436 13.82 28.99 5.86
C GLY A 436 14.86 28.37 4.92
N LYS A 437 14.56 27.17 4.38
CA LYS A 437 15.44 26.40 3.48
C LYS A 437 14.62 25.92 2.28
N ARG A 438 15.23 25.95 1.09
CA ARG A 438 14.61 25.44 -0.14
C ARG A 438 14.65 23.92 -0.28
N THR A 439 15.19 23.22 0.71
CA THR A 439 15.37 21.78 0.68
C THR A 439 14.95 21.15 1.99
N ILE A 440 14.68 19.85 1.95
CA ILE A 440 14.46 18.99 3.11
C ILE A 440 15.32 17.75 2.99
N ASP A 441 15.98 17.38 4.08
CA ASP A 441 16.74 16.15 4.17
C ASP A 441 15.81 15.03 4.65
N VAL A 442 15.82 13.90 3.94
CA VAL A 442 15.06 12.71 4.26
C VAL A 442 15.96 11.50 4.33
N GLU A 443 15.59 10.53 5.12
CA GLU A 443 16.28 9.26 5.22
C GLU A 443 15.74 8.29 4.17
N VAL A 444 16.63 7.67 3.40
CA VAL A 444 16.32 6.57 2.48
C VAL A 444 17.14 5.37 2.90
N ALA A 445 16.48 4.33 3.34
CA ALA A 445 17.13 3.09 3.75
C ALA A 445 16.89 1.97 2.73
N GLY A 446 17.93 1.16 2.54
CA GLY A 446 17.89 -0.10 1.83
C GLY A 446 18.18 -1.24 2.79
N LEU A 447 17.37 -2.29 2.77
CA LEU A 447 17.54 -3.49 3.58
C LEU A 447 17.55 -4.72 2.68
N ARG A 448 18.53 -5.59 2.90
CA ARG A 448 18.58 -6.93 2.30
C ARG A 448 18.52 -7.99 3.38
N ILE A 449 17.63 -8.98 3.19
CA ILE A 449 17.52 -10.18 4.02
C ILE A 449 17.35 -11.36 3.07
N GLY A 450 18.41 -12.16 2.87
CA GLY A 450 18.41 -13.19 1.87
C GLY A 450 18.15 -12.64 0.47
N ASP A 451 17.07 -13.10 -0.17
CA ASP A 451 16.65 -12.63 -1.50
C ASP A 451 15.70 -11.42 -1.47
N LEU A 452 15.22 -11.00 -0.29
CA LEU A 452 14.42 -9.79 -0.13
C LEU A 452 15.29 -8.55 -0.18
N THR A 453 14.87 -7.56 -0.96
CA THR A 453 15.37 -6.19 -0.88
C THR A 453 14.20 -5.22 -0.64
N LEU A 454 14.40 -4.27 0.27
CA LEU A 454 13.42 -3.26 0.64
C LEU A 454 14.05 -1.87 0.52
N ILE A 455 13.34 -0.93 -0.10
CA ILE A 455 13.68 0.49 -0.15
C ILE A 455 12.63 1.26 0.64
N THR A 456 13.06 2.25 1.45
CA THR A 456 12.15 3.03 2.30
C THR A 456 12.02 4.48 1.84
N PHE A 457 10.89 5.10 2.19
CA PHE A 457 10.65 6.53 2.03
C PHE A 457 9.76 7.05 3.18
N PRO A 458 10.03 8.25 3.73
CA PRO A 458 9.26 8.79 4.85
C PRO A 458 8.02 9.57 4.41
N GLY A 459 7.22 9.02 3.52
CA GLY A 459 6.01 9.69 2.99
C GLY A 459 5.08 8.75 2.27
N GLU A 460 3.96 9.29 1.82
CA GLU A 460 2.90 8.58 1.13
C GLU A 460 3.17 8.52 -0.38
N LEU A 461 4.02 7.60 -0.78
CA LEU A 461 4.33 7.37 -2.20
C LEU A 461 3.08 6.94 -2.96
N THR A 462 2.79 7.58 -4.11
CA THR A 462 1.79 7.05 -5.03
C THR A 462 2.29 5.73 -5.66
N VAL A 463 1.37 4.85 -6.00
CA VAL A 463 1.69 3.47 -6.42
C VAL A 463 2.63 3.40 -7.62
N ARG A 464 2.54 4.36 -8.54
CA ARG A 464 3.40 4.44 -9.73
C ARG A 464 4.90 4.47 -9.38
N ILE A 465 5.26 5.17 -8.29
CA ILE A 465 6.66 5.23 -7.82
C ILE A 465 7.16 3.84 -7.42
N GLY A 466 6.34 3.11 -6.65
CA GLY A 466 6.67 1.73 -6.26
C GLY A 466 6.85 0.80 -7.45
N LEU A 467 5.90 0.84 -8.40
CA LEU A 467 5.97 0.04 -9.64
C LEU A 467 7.22 0.36 -10.46
N ASN A 468 7.58 1.65 -10.60
CA ASN A 468 8.79 2.08 -11.31
C ASN A 468 10.07 1.52 -10.66
N ILE A 469 10.18 1.59 -9.33
CA ILE A 469 11.34 1.06 -8.59
C ILE A 469 11.43 -0.45 -8.72
N LYS A 470 10.32 -1.17 -8.54
CA LYS A 470 10.27 -2.62 -8.72
C LYS A 470 10.71 -3.04 -10.13
N GLN A 471 10.20 -2.37 -11.16
CA GLN A 471 10.50 -2.67 -12.56
C GLN A 471 11.99 -2.44 -12.91
N LYS A 472 12.61 -1.40 -12.34
CA LYS A 472 14.01 -1.01 -12.62
C LYS A 472 15.02 -1.72 -11.72
N SER A 473 14.56 -2.47 -10.70
CA SER A 473 15.45 -3.10 -9.74
C SER A 473 16.26 -4.24 -10.34
N PRO A 474 17.56 -4.39 -9.98
CA PRO A 474 18.37 -5.55 -10.33
C PRO A 474 17.96 -6.81 -9.54
N HIS A 475 17.16 -6.69 -8.49
CA HIS A 475 16.72 -7.78 -7.63
C HIS A 475 15.28 -8.18 -7.92
N LYS A 476 15.04 -9.49 -8.05
CA LYS A 476 13.71 -10.03 -8.39
C LYS A 476 12.65 -9.83 -7.30
N LYS A 477 13.08 -9.70 -6.04
CA LYS A 477 12.21 -9.54 -4.86
C LYS A 477 12.49 -8.20 -4.19
N THR A 478 12.17 -7.15 -4.91
CA THR A 478 12.28 -5.77 -4.42
C THR A 478 10.91 -5.25 -4.03
N PHE A 479 10.84 -4.71 -2.83
CA PHE A 479 9.66 -4.08 -2.28
C PHE A 479 9.96 -2.64 -1.85
N VAL A 480 8.93 -1.81 -1.76
CA VAL A 480 9.06 -0.41 -1.37
C VAL A 480 8.17 -0.17 -0.16
N ALA A 481 8.74 0.44 0.88
CA ALA A 481 8.06 0.83 2.09
C ALA A 481 7.93 2.35 2.14
N GLY A 482 6.75 2.86 1.97
CA GLY A 482 6.39 4.23 2.35
C GLY A 482 6.34 4.37 3.88
N TYR A 483 5.98 5.53 4.39
CA TYR A 483 5.67 5.77 5.81
C TYR A 483 6.76 5.30 6.79
N THR A 484 8.03 5.31 6.36
CA THR A 484 9.13 4.70 7.11
C THR A 484 10.15 5.75 7.55
N ASN A 485 10.52 5.73 8.83
CA ASN A 485 11.55 6.59 9.44
C ASN A 485 11.26 8.09 9.36
N GLY A 486 9.98 8.47 9.39
CA GLY A 486 9.51 9.84 9.32
C GLY A 486 8.19 9.96 8.57
N TYR A 487 7.75 11.21 8.40
CA TYR A 487 6.56 11.51 7.61
C TYR A 487 6.67 12.91 6.99
N ILE A 488 6.56 12.99 5.67
CA ILE A 488 6.67 14.24 4.89
C ILE A 488 5.49 14.43 3.93
N TYR A 489 4.31 13.95 4.32
CA TYR A 489 3.05 14.00 3.55
C TYR A 489 3.09 13.17 2.27
N TYR A 490 2.23 13.51 1.29
CA TYR A 490 2.16 12.80 0.01
C TYR A 490 3.39 13.07 -0.87
N ALA A 491 3.71 12.05 -1.64
CA ALA A 491 4.79 12.09 -2.61
C ALA A 491 4.27 11.54 -3.97
N PRO A 492 3.46 12.35 -4.69
CA PRO A 492 2.95 12.01 -6.01
C PRO A 492 4.05 12.12 -7.06
N THR A 493 3.83 11.54 -8.26
CA THR A 493 4.79 11.67 -9.36
C THR A 493 4.97 13.12 -9.80
N ALA A 494 6.08 13.40 -10.47
CA ALA A 494 6.32 14.73 -11.04
C ALA A 494 5.19 15.17 -11.99
N GLU A 495 4.64 14.24 -12.77
CA GLU A 495 3.48 14.48 -13.64
C GLU A 495 2.22 14.82 -12.83
N GLN A 496 1.94 14.08 -11.77
CA GLN A 496 0.81 14.32 -10.88
C GLN A 496 0.91 15.70 -10.19
N LEU A 497 2.10 16.16 -9.84
CA LEU A 497 2.30 17.48 -9.26
C LEU A 497 1.99 18.65 -10.22
N LEU A 498 1.93 18.39 -11.53
CA LEU A 498 1.49 19.37 -12.54
C LEU A 498 -0.03 19.44 -12.66
N ASN A 499 -0.78 18.52 -12.05
CA ASN A 499 -2.23 18.46 -12.06
C ASN A 499 -2.84 19.47 -11.09
N VAL A 500 -3.24 20.62 -11.57
CA VAL A 500 -3.73 21.72 -10.72
C VAL A 500 -5.18 21.50 -10.29
N GLY A 501 -5.41 21.44 -8.97
CA GLY A 501 -6.75 21.46 -8.37
C GLY A 501 -7.60 20.21 -8.57
N GLY A 502 -7.02 19.12 -9.08
CA GLY A 502 -7.76 17.88 -9.37
C GLY A 502 -7.77 16.88 -8.23
N ALA A 503 -6.61 16.56 -7.67
CA ALA A 503 -6.47 15.57 -6.63
C ALA A 503 -5.84 16.17 -5.36
N GLN A 504 -6.27 15.69 -4.20
CA GLN A 504 -5.82 16.20 -2.92
C GLN A 504 -4.34 15.87 -2.65
N GLU A 505 -3.87 14.69 -3.07
CA GLU A 505 -2.47 14.29 -2.91
C GLU A 505 -1.50 15.30 -3.54
N ASP A 506 -1.90 15.92 -4.66
CA ASP A 506 -1.07 16.89 -5.38
C ASP A 506 -0.97 18.23 -4.65
N SER A 507 -1.90 18.48 -3.73
CA SER A 507 -1.95 19.68 -2.88
C SER A 507 -1.42 19.41 -1.46
N ASP A 508 -1.46 18.15 -1.00
CA ASP A 508 -0.95 17.71 0.31
C ASP A 508 0.51 17.22 0.19
N CYS A 509 1.32 17.97 -0.55
CA CYS A 509 2.73 17.67 -0.83
C CYS A 509 3.59 18.91 -0.59
N ILE A 510 4.76 18.72 0.07
CA ILE A 510 5.73 19.79 0.32
C ILE A 510 6.89 19.81 -0.68
N LEU A 511 6.94 18.85 -1.60
CA LEU A 511 8.06 18.61 -2.50
C LEU A 511 7.83 19.23 -3.89
N ALA A 512 8.91 19.75 -4.49
CA ALA A 512 8.91 20.16 -5.89
C ALA A 512 9.01 18.93 -6.82
N PRO A 513 8.55 18.99 -8.09
CA PRO A 513 8.46 17.83 -8.99
C PRO A 513 9.78 17.05 -9.19
N GLU A 514 10.93 17.70 -9.06
CA GLU A 514 12.26 17.10 -9.23
C GLU A 514 12.57 16.02 -8.19
N TRP A 515 11.83 15.99 -7.07
CA TRP A 515 11.99 15.01 -5.99
C TRP A 515 11.97 13.57 -6.50
N GLN A 516 11.07 13.27 -7.46
CA GLN A 516 10.90 11.91 -7.97
C GLN A 516 12.17 11.36 -8.62
N ALA A 517 12.77 12.14 -9.52
CA ALA A 517 14.00 11.73 -10.20
C ALA A 517 15.16 11.52 -9.21
N LEU A 518 15.27 12.40 -8.20
CA LEU A 518 16.28 12.28 -7.15
C LEU A 518 16.07 11.02 -6.30
N PHE A 519 14.84 10.74 -5.89
CA PHE A 519 14.53 9.56 -5.09
C PHE A 519 14.70 8.26 -5.89
N GLU A 520 14.17 8.17 -7.13
CA GLU A 520 14.36 6.98 -7.97
C GLU A 520 15.83 6.69 -8.27
N ALA A 521 16.64 7.74 -8.49
CA ALA A 521 18.10 7.61 -8.66
C ALA A 521 18.78 7.10 -7.39
N LYS A 522 18.43 7.65 -6.21
CA LYS A 522 18.96 7.20 -4.91
C LYS A 522 18.54 5.76 -4.61
N ALA A 523 17.30 5.39 -4.86
CA ALA A 523 16.80 4.02 -4.71
C ALA A 523 17.59 3.04 -5.61
N ALA A 524 17.82 3.40 -6.87
CA ALA A 524 18.61 2.58 -7.79
C ALA A 524 20.09 2.45 -7.36
N GLU A 525 20.69 3.51 -6.81
CA GLU A 525 22.03 3.48 -6.25
C GLU A 525 22.13 2.52 -5.06
N ILE A 526 21.20 2.62 -4.11
CA ILE A 526 21.15 1.77 -2.92
C ILE A 526 20.91 0.31 -3.32
N LEU A 527 19.94 0.04 -4.22
CA LEU A 527 19.67 -1.31 -4.71
C LEU A 527 20.87 -1.99 -5.36
N LYS A 528 21.71 -1.24 -6.08
CA LYS A 528 22.97 -1.78 -6.64
C LYS A 528 23.99 -2.15 -5.58
N LYS A 529 23.95 -1.50 -4.42
CA LYS A 529 24.88 -1.76 -3.31
C LYS A 529 24.41 -2.89 -2.39
N LEU A 530 23.09 -3.26 -2.42
CA LEU A 530 22.52 -4.36 -1.65
C LEU A 530 22.81 -5.70 -2.31
#